data_0f96a8da33324d47ad4d46703a6bd792
#
_entry.id   0f96a8da33324d47ad4d46703a6bd792
#
_cell.length_a   1.000
_cell.length_b   1.000
_cell.length_c   1.000
_cell.angle_alpha   90.00
_cell.angle_beta   90.00
_cell.angle_gamma   90.00
#
_symmetry.space_group_name_H-M   'P 1'
#
loop_
_entity.id
_entity.type
_entity.pdbx_description
1 polymer ?
#
loop_
_entity_poly.entity_id
_entity_poly.type
_entity_poly.pdbx_seq_one_letter_code
_entity_poly.pdbx_strand_id
1 'polypeptide(L)'
;MRFLSPVLRLVAVVSLITASLAAQAGIFVTHVPCKGTALAIPDVIAGSVHVLIDAIPSGMPHVKNARLRALAVTGNKRSALAPELPTMAEARLAGFSSVTWFGLYAPRGMKPELVARVHDAFNKAAHAPDVVDSLAKLGVEPPLSGTPDQFASMVSADSQRWAGIIRERKITFE
;
A
#
# COMPACT_ATOMS: atom_id res chain seq x y z
N MET A 1 -6.28 -20.87 -38.21
CA MET A 1 -5.70 -20.85 -36.87
C MET A 1 -6.14 -19.58 -36.17
N ARG A 2 -7.17 -19.67 -35.35
CA ARG A 2 -7.66 -18.54 -34.53
C ARG A 2 -6.85 -18.53 -33.26
N PHE A 3 -5.97 -17.54 -33.12
CA PHE A 3 -5.37 -17.22 -31.81
C PHE A 3 -6.47 -16.66 -30.94
N LEU A 4 -7.01 -17.49 -30.06
CA LEU A 4 -7.73 -17.01 -28.89
C LEU A 4 -6.70 -16.28 -28.03
N SER A 5 -6.75 -14.94 -28.01
CA SER A 5 -6.13 -14.18 -26.93
C SER A 5 -6.88 -14.55 -25.64
N PRO A 6 -6.23 -15.15 -24.66
CA PRO A 6 -6.87 -15.33 -23.38
C PRO A 6 -7.02 -13.94 -22.76
N VAL A 7 -8.21 -13.39 -22.81
CA VAL A 7 -8.57 -12.28 -21.91
C VAL A 7 -8.55 -12.89 -20.51
N LEU A 8 -7.39 -12.88 -19.90
CA LEU A 8 -7.20 -13.27 -18.52
C LEU A 8 -7.95 -12.25 -17.66
N ARG A 9 -9.21 -12.54 -17.35
CA ARG A 9 -9.97 -11.76 -16.39
C ARG A 9 -9.40 -12.03 -15.03
N LEU A 10 -8.49 -11.17 -14.62
CA LEU A 10 -7.92 -11.22 -13.29
C LEU A 10 -8.97 -10.69 -12.31
N VAL A 11 -9.46 -11.56 -11.45
CA VAL A 11 -10.35 -11.17 -10.35
C VAL A 11 -9.49 -10.81 -9.16
N ALA A 12 -9.62 -9.59 -8.66
CA ALA A 12 -8.78 -9.06 -7.57
C ALA A 12 -9.64 -8.43 -6.49
N VAL A 13 -9.19 -8.56 -5.26
CA VAL A 13 -9.69 -7.73 -4.16
C VAL A 13 -9.09 -6.35 -4.31
N VAL A 14 -9.90 -5.35 -4.49
CA VAL A 14 -9.45 -4.03 -4.93
C VAL A 14 -9.35 -3.03 -3.80
N SER A 15 -8.18 -2.45 -3.76
CA SER A 15 -7.94 -1.09 -3.30
C SER A 15 -7.60 -0.20 -4.51
N LEU A 16 -7.53 1.10 -4.31
CA LEU A 16 -6.99 2.06 -5.30
C LEU A 16 -5.61 1.63 -5.83
N ILE A 17 -4.85 0.90 -5.02
CA ILE A 17 -3.52 0.37 -5.37
C ILE A 17 -3.65 -0.62 -6.52
N THR A 18 -4.61 -1.55 -6.47
CA THR A 18 -4.82 -2.54 -7.56
C THR A 18 -5.29 -1.87 -8.84
N ALA A 19 -6.15 -0.84 -8.74
CA ALA A 19 -6.58 -0.07 -9.91
C ALA A 19 -5.40 0.68 -10.56
N SER A 20 -4.51 1.25 -9.75
CA SER A 20 -3.28 1.88 -10.24
C SER A 20 -2.33 0.88 -10.89
N LEU A 21 -2.16 -0.30 -10.29
CA LEU A 21 -1.37 -1.40 -10.83
C LEU A 21 -1.91 -1.83 -12.21
N ALA A 22 -3.21 -2.11 -12.29
CA ALA A 22 -3.86 -2.51 -13.54
C ALA A 22 -3.70 -1.45 -14.63
N ALA A 23 -3.80 -0.17 -14.24
CA ALA A 23 -3.61 0.96 -15.12
C ALA A 23 -2.22 0.99 -15.75
N GLN A 24 -1.18 0.87 -14.93
CA GLN A 24 0.20 0.94 -15.39
C GLN A 24 0.64 -0.33 -16.14
N ALA A 25 0.13 -1.48 -15.73
CA ALA A 25 0.40 -2.75 -16.40
C ALA A 25 -0.40 -2.94 -17.70
N GLY A 26 -1.34 -2.06 -18.03
CA GLY A 26 -2.20 -2.19 -19.21
C GLY A 26 -3.12 -3.41 -19.16
N ILE A 27 -3.47 -3.91 -17.98
CA ILE A 27 -4.33 -5.08 -17.78
C ILE A 27 -5.70 -4.68 -17.24
N PHE A 28 -6.69 -5.52 -17.52
CA PHE A 28 -8.02 -5.38 -16.95
C PHE A 28 -8.15 -6.27 -15.71
N VAL A 29 -8.61 -5.69 -14.60
CA VAL A 29 -8.92 -6.39 -13.35
C VAL A 29 -10.37 -6.17 -12.96
N THR A 30 -11.04 -7.24 -12.58
CA THR A 30 -12.39 -7.16 -12.00
C THR A 30 -12.29 -6.99 -10.49
N HIS A 31 -12.94 -5.97 -9.99
CA HIS A 31 -13.03 -5.71 -8.54
C HIS A 31 -13.94 -6.74 -7.86
N VAL A 32 -13.45 -7.27 -6.74
CA VAL A 32 -14.24 -8.08 -5.82
C VAL A 32 -14.24 -7.36 -4.47
N PRO A 33 -15.35 -6.71 -4.08
CA PRO A 33 -15.40 -6.00 -2.80
C PRO A 33 -15.38 -6.99 -1.63
N CYS A 34 -14.52 -6.72 -0.65
CA CYS A 34 -14.46 -7.48 0.59
C CYS A 34 -14.42 -6.53 1.80
N LYS A 35 -15.02 -6.96 2.90
CA LYS A 35 -15.01 -6.23 4.18
C LYS A 35 -13.73 -6.49 4.98
N GLY A 36 -12.57 -6.35 4.32
CA GLY A 36 -11.25 -6.53 4.94
C GLY A 36 -10.51 -7.78 4.43
N THR A 37 -9.18 -7.76 4.60
CA THR A 37 -8.27 -8.77 4.05
C THR A 37 -8.46 -10.15 4.67
N ALA A 38 -8.86 -10.21 5.95
CA ALA A 38 -9.16 -11.48 6.61
C ALA A 38 -10.25 -12.30 5.91
N LEU A 39 -11.21 -11.64 5.26
CA LEU A 39 -12.26 -12.29 4.47
C LEU A 39 -11.82 -12.58 3.03
N ALA A 40 -10.86 -11.82 2.50
CA ALA A 40 -10.34 -11.99 1.15
C ALA A 40 -9.32 -13.15 1.03
N ILE A 41 -8.51 -13.38 2.06
CA ILE A 41 -7.47 -14.41 2.05
C ILE A 41 -8.01 -15.82 1.75
N PRO A 42 -9.10 -16.30 2.35
CA PRO A 42 -9.70 -17.58 2.01
C PRO A 42 -10.07 -17.71 0.52
N ASP A 43 -10.62 -16.65 -0.08
CA ASP A 43 -11.02 -16.64 -1.49
C ASP A 43 -9.81 -16.71 -2.43
N VAL A 44 -8.69 -16.07 -2.06
CA VAL A 44 -7.43 -16.19 -2.81
C VAL A 44 -6.85 -17.60 -2.69
N ILE A 45 -6.88 -18.18 -1.49
CA ILE A 45 -6.40 -19.56 -1.27
C ILE A 45 -7.26 -20.57 -2.04
N ALA A 46 -8.57 -20.35 -2.11
CA ALA A 46 -9.50 -21.18 -2.88
C ALA A 46 -9.41 -20.97 -4.40
N GLY A 47 -8.69 -19.93 -4.85
CA GLY A 47 -8.57 -19.60 -6.28
C GLY A 47 -9.76 -18.85 -6.87
N SER A 48 -10.76 -18.48 -6.07
CA SER A 48 -11.89 -17.65 -6.49
C SER A 48 -11.47 -16.21 -6.79
N VAL A 49 -10.45 -15.72 -6.07
CA VAL A 49 -9.77 -14.44 -6.28
C VAL A 49 -8.31 -14.73 -6.64
N HIS A 50 -7.78 -14.04 -7.67
CA HIS A 50 -6.45 -14.39 -8.20
C HIS A 50 -5.32 -13.54 -7.61
N VAL A 51 -5.61 -12.32 -7.15
CA VAL A 51 -4.62 -11.37 -6.63
C VAL A 51 -5.19 -10.60 -5.45
N LEU A 52 -4.35 -10.43 -4.44
CA LEU A 52 -4.61 -9.59 -3.27
C LEU A 52 -3.40 -8.68 -3.04
N ILE A 53 -3.64 -7.41 -2.77
CA ILE A 53 -2.65 -6.50 -2.23
C ILE A 53 -2.98 -6.31 -0.76
N ASP A 54 -2.05 -6.70 0.09
CA ASP A 54 -2.27 -6.75 1.53
C ASP A 54 -1.02 -6.28 2.30
N ALA A 55 -1.19 -6.03 3.59
CA ALA A 55 -0.08 -5.73 4.46
C ALA A 55 0.80 -6.99 4.68
N ILE A 56 2.12 -6.81 4.72
CA ILE A 56 3.08 -7.90 4.87
C ILE A 56 2.74 -8.81 6.07
N PRO A 57 2.41 -8.30 7.28
CA PRO A 57 2.13 -9.14 8.42
C PRO A 57 0.90 -10.04 8.28
N SER A 58 -0.10 -9.64 7.52
CA SER A 58 -1.31 -10.48 7.31
C SER A 58 -1.09 -11.55 6.25
N GLY A 59 -0.36 -11.25 5.17
CA GLY A 59 -0.10 -12.17 4.08
C GLY A 59 1.02 -13.19 4.35
N MET A 60 2.12 -12.76 4.98
CA MET A 60 3.33 -13.60 5.15
C MET A 60 3.13 -14.92 5.90
N PRO A 61 2.28 -15.04 6.93
CA PRO A 61 2.00 -16.35 7.54
C PRO A 61 1.47 -17.38 6.54
N HIS A 62 0.63 -16.95 5.60
CA HIS A 62 0.08 -17.82 4.56
C HIS A 62 1.12 -18.16 3.49
N VAL A 63 2.04 -17.25 3.20
CA VAL A 63 3.18 -17.49 2.29
C VAL A 63 4.14 -18.51 2.91
N LYS A 64 4.50 -18.36 4.19
CA LYS A 64 5.36 -19.31 4.91
C LYS A 64 4.76 -20.73 4.98
N ASN A 65 3.44 -20.82 5.05
CA ASN A 65 2.72 -22.09 5.02
C ASN A 65 2.40 -22.59 3.59
N ALA A 66 3.02 -22.04 2.57
CA ALA A 66 2.84 -22.38 1.15
C ALA A 66 1.38 -22.32 0.65
N ARG A 67 0.51 -21.57 1.33
CA ARG A 67 -0.89 -21.37 0.93
C ARG A 67 -1.07 -20.20 -0.01
N LEU A 68 -0.18 -19.22 0.03
CA LEU A 68 -0.11 -18.06 -0.88
C LEU A 68 1.31 -17.94 -1.43
N ARG A 69 1.43 -17.26 -2.56
CA ARG A 69 2.69 -16.88 -3.16
C ARG A 69 2.81 -15.36 -3.14
N ALA A 70 3.79 -14.82 -2.43
CA ALA A 70 4.14 -13.41 -2.53
C ALA A 70 4.90 -13.15 -3.85
N LEU A 71 4.57 -12.06 -4.53
CA LEU A 71 5.14 -11.72 -5.83
C LEU A 71 6.09 -10.53 -5.75
N ALA A 72 5.69 -9.46 -5.08
CA ALA A 72 6.47 -8.24 -4.94
C ALA A 72 5.91 -7.36 -3.81
N VAL A 73 6.69 -6.38 -3.37
CA VAL A 73 6.24 -5.30 -2.49
C VAL A 73 5.94 -4.04 -3.30
N THR A 74 4.98 -3.25 -2.84
CA THR A 74 4.50 -2.04 -3.53
C THR A 74 5.31 -0.78 -3.19
N GLY A 75 6.27 -0.87 -2.27
CA GLY A 75 7.15 0.23 -1.89
C GLY A 75 8.25 0.53 -2.90
N ASN A 76 8.92 1.67 -2.74
CA ASN A 76 10.05 2.11 -3.58
C ASN A 76 11.33 1.29 -3.33
N LYS A 77 11.42 0.62 -2.19
CA LYS A 77 12.51 -0.24 -1.77
C LYS A 77 11.95 -1.52 -1.18
N ARG A 78 12.77 -2.57 -1.12
CA ARG A 78 12.39 -3.82 -0.46
C ARG A 78 12.09 -3.55 1.00
N SER A 79 11.12 -4.27 1.55
CA SER A 79 10.78 -4.17 2.96
C SER A 79 11.77 -4.97 3.80
N ALA A 80 12.17 -4.42 4.95
CA ALA A 80 12.96 -5.16 5.94
C ALA A 80 12.22 -6.38 6.52
N LEU A 81 10.90 -6.40 6.42
CA LEU A 81 10.05 -7.50 6.89
C LEU A 81 9.97 -8.67 5.88
N ALA A 82 10.35 -8.43 4.63
CA ALA A 82 10.35 -9.42 3.54
C ALA A 82 11.44 -9.05 2.52
N PRO A 83 12.73 -9.11 2.90
CA PRO A 83 13.83 -8.62 2.07
C PRO A 83 14.04 -9.47 0.80
N GLU A 84 13.52 -10.69 0.81
CA GLU A 84 13.55 -11.61 -0.33
C GLU A 84 12.59 -11.19 -1.46
N LEU A 85 11.55 -10.40 -1.15
CA LEU A 85 10.59 -9.97 -2.16
C LEU A 85 11.12 -8.77 -2.94
N PRO A 86 11.05 -8.82 -4.28
CA PRO A 86 11.41 -7.66 -5.11
C PRO A 86 10.38 -6.55 -4.96
N THR A 87 10.76 -5.33 -5.29
CA THR A 87 9.81 -4.24 -5.53
C THR A 87 9.07 -4.44 -6.85
N MET A 88 7.95 -3.74 -7.04
CA MET A 88 7.25 -3.74 -8.33
C MET A 88 8.14 -3.23 -9.47
N ALA A 89 9.02 -2.25 -9.20
CA ALA A 89 9.96 -1.73 -10.17
C ALA A 89 11.00 -2.79 -10.59
N GLU A 90 11.56 -3.55 -9.65
CA GLU A 90 12.45 -4.69 -9.93
C GLU A 90 11.72 -5.81 -10.68
N ALA A 91 10.41 -5.97 -10.44
CA ALA A 91 9.53 -6.91 -11.15
C ALA A 91 9.02 -6.39 -12.51
N ARG A 92 9.73 -5.43 -13.12
CA ARG A 92 9.48 -4.83 -14.44
C ARG A 92 8.29 -3.87 -14.54
N LEU A 93 7.74 -3.40 -13.44
CA LEU A 93 6.75 -2.34 -13.43
C LEU A 93 7.39 -1.02 -12.94
N ALA A 94 8.23 -0.45 -13.79
CA ALA A 94 8.96 0.78 -13.49
C ALA A 94 8.01 1.94 -13.17
N GLY A 95 8.35 2.74 -12.17
CA GLY A 95 7.55 3.90 -11.75
C GLY A 95 6.33 3.57 -10.89
N PHE A 96 6.02 2.28 -10.67
CA PHE A 96 4.97 1.93 -9.72
C PHE A 96 5.49 2.02 -8.29
N SER A 97 4.80 2.79 -7.48
CA SER A 97 4.99 2.80 -6.04
C SER A 97 3.69 3.16 -5.35
N SER A 98 3.36 2.41 -4.33
CA SER A 98 2.22 2.71 -3.46
C SER A 98 2.52 2.22 -2.05
N VAL A 99 2.50 3.16 -1.10
CA VAL A 99 2.73 2.88 0.30
C VAL A 99 1.57 3.49 1.09
N THR A 100 1.01 2.72 2.00
CA THR A 100 0.07 3.27 2.99
C THR A 100 0.87 3.97 4.08
N TRP A 101 0.51 5.19 4.36
CA TRP A 101 1.14 6.00 5.40
C TRP A 101 0.13 6.49 6.42
N PHE A 102 0.59 6.77 7.62
CA PHE A 102 -0.18 7.34 8.71
C PHE A 102 0.42 8.68 9.09
N GLY A 103 -0.43 9.64 9.42
CA GLY A 103 0.01 10.98 9.78
C GLY A 103 -0.76 11.56 10.95
N LEU A 104 -0.08 12.37 11.74
CA LEU A 104 -0.70 13.16 12.79
C LEU A 104 -1.11 14.52 12.23
N TYR A 105 -2.36 14.91 12.45
CA TYR A 105 -2.92 16.18 11.99
C TYR A 105 -3.30 17.07 13.16
N ALA A 106 -3.04 18.36 13.00
CA ALA A 106 -3.44 19.39 13.93
C ALA A 106 -4.64 20.18 13.40
N PRO A 107 -5.49 20.75 14.27
CA PRO A 107 -6.56 21.66 13.84
C PRO A 107 -6.00 22.87 13.09
N ARG A 108 -6.76 23.32 12.09
CA ARG A 108 -6.42 24.55 11.36
C ARG A 108 -6.38 25.74 12.31
N GLY A 109 -5.33 26.55 12.22
CA GLY A 109 -5.16 27.75 13.05
C GLY A 109 -4.44 27.48 14.39
N MET A 110 -3.90 26.28 14.61
CA MET A 110 -2.98 26.03 15.73
C MET A 110 -1.75 26.93 15.59
N LYS A 111 -1.30 27.51 16.71
CA LYS A 111 -0.11 28.38 16.75
C LYS A 111 1.12 27.60 16.29
N PRO A 112 2.00 28.19 15.44
CA PRO A 112 3.18 27.50 14.90
C PRO A 112 4.09 26.91 15.99
N GLU A 113 4.27 27.64 17.12
CA GLU A 113 5.10 27.16 18.23
C GLU A 113 4.54 25.87 18.85
N LEU A 114 3.21 25.76 18.91
CA LEU A 114 2.56 24.56 19.43
C LEU A 114 2.65 23.39 18.45
N VAL A 115 2.53 23.66 17.14
CA VAL A 115 2.75 22.66 16.10
C VAL A 115 4.17 22.11 16.19
N ALA A 116 5.19 22.98 16.30
CA ALA A 116 6.58 22.56 16.45
C ALA A 116 6.80 21.69 17.70
N ARG A 117 6.27 22.10 18.85
CA ARG A 117 6.38 21.31 20.09
C ARG A 117 5.74 19.94 20.00
N VAL A 118 4.55 19.83 19.38
CA VAL A 118 3.86 18.55 19.18
C VAL A 118 4.65 17.69 18.21
N HIS A 119 5.14 18.26 17.11
CA HIS A 119 5.97 17.57 16.14
C HIS A 119 7.22 16.97 16.79
N ASP A 120 7.97 17.78 17.56
CA ASP A 120 9.21 17.33 18.20
C ASP A 120 8.95 16.23 19.23
N ALA A 121 7.91 16.38 20.04
CA ALA A 121 7.53 15.38 21.03
C ALA A 121 7.12 14.05 20.36
N PHE A 122 6.30 14.13 19.32
CA PHE A 122 5.85 12.96 18.55
C PHE A 122 7.02 12.29 17.84
N ASN A 123 7.86 13.07 17.16
CA ASN A 123 9.02 12.55 16.44
C ASN A 123 10.00 11.84 17.39
N LYS A 124 10.27 12.42 18.57
CA LYS A 124 11.08 11.79 19.60
C LYS A 124 10.47 10.47 20.10
N ALA A 125 9.17 10.46 20.36
CA ALA A 125 8.46 9.25 20.81
C ALA A 125 8.45 8.16 19.72
N ALA A 126 8.17 8.52 18.49
CA ALA A 126 8.08 7.58 17.37
C ALA A 126 9.42 6.90 17.00
N HIS A 127 10.55 7.55 17.35
CA HIS A 127 11.89 6.99 17.16
C HIS A 127 12.46 6.31 18.43
N ALA A 128 11.69 6.23 19.51
CA ALA A 128 12.11 5.48 20.70
C ALA A 128 12.22 3.98 20.35
N PRO A 129 13.28 3.28 20.79
CA PRO A 129 13.55 1.90 20.39
C PRO A 129 12.38 0.93 20.63
N ASP A 130 11.71 1.06 21.76
CA ASP A 130 10.55 0.23 22.14
C ASP A 130 9.33 0.48 21.23
N VAL A 131 9.14 1.71 20.76
CA VAL A 131 8.09 2.07 19.81
C VAL A 131 8.44 1.55 18.42
N VAL A 132 9.68 1.72 17.98
CA VAL A 132 10.15 1.17 16.68
C VAL A 132 9.99 -0.33 16.63
N ASP A 133 10.39 -1.05 17.69
CA ASP A 133 10.23 -2.50 17.78
C ASP A 133 8.75 -2.94 17.76
N SER A 134 7.90 -2.15 18.44
CA SER A 134 6.46 -2.43 18.45
C SER A 134 5.82 -2.20 17.07
N LEU A 135 6.19 -1.13 16.37
CA LEU A 135 5.74 -0.84 15.01
C LEU A 135 6.22 -1.90 14.04
N ALA A 136 7.47 -2.34 14.14
CA ALA A 136 8.02 -3.41 13.30
C ALA A 136 7.23 -4.72 13.46
N LYS A 137 6.84 -5.10 14.69
CA LYS A 137 5.98 -6.28 14.94
C LYS A 137 4.62 -6.17 14.29
N LEU A 138 4.10 -4.94 14.13
CA LEU A 138 2.85 -4.65 13.42
C LEU A 138 3.04 -4.49 11.90
N GLY A 139 4.26 -4.62 11.39
CA GLY A 139 4.58 -4.47 9.98
C GLY A 139 4.59 -3.02 9.50
N VAL A 140 4.74 -2.09 10.41
CA VAL A 140 4.88 -0.67 10.12
C VAL A 140 6.37 -0.34 10.06
N GLU A 141 6.83 0.22 8.94
CA GLU A 141 8.21 0.72 8.84
C GLU A 141 8.44 1.91 9.77
N PRO A 142 9.69 2.15 10.20
CA PRO A 142 10.01 3.29 11.04
C PRO A 142 9.51 4.59 10.45
N PRO A 143 9.07 5.56 11.28
CA PRO A 143 8.54 6.82 10.80
C PRO A 143 9.60 7.57 9.99
N LEU A 144 9.16 8.24 8.92
CA LEU A 144 10.02 9.13 8.17
C LEU A 144 10.28 10.39 8.99
N SER A 145 11.54 10.72 9.18
CA SER A 145 11.91 12.02 9.72
C SER A 145 11.66 13.11 8.68
N GLY A 146 10.98 14.16 9.07
CA GLY A 146 10.70 15.28 8.18
C GLY A 146 10.00 16.42 8.91
N THR A 147 9.91 17.57 8.27
CA THR A 147 9.19 18.74 8.81
C THR A 147 7.69 18.63 8.51
N PRO A 148 6.82 19.35 9.27
CA PRO A 148 5.41 19.45 8.95
C PRO A 148 5.12 19.92 7.51
N ASP A 149 5.93 20.82 6.95
CA ASP A 149 5.80 21.30 5.56
C ASP A 149 6.14 20.23 4.53
N GLN A 150 7.17 19.41 4.81
CA GLN A 150 7.49 18.26 3.95
C GLN A 150 6.36 17.23 3.96
N PHE A 151 5.77 16.97 5.11
CA PHE A 151 4.61 16.09 5.23
C PHE A 151 3.41 16.67 4.47
N ALA A 152 3.10 17.95 4.63
CA ALA A 152 2.01 18.61 3.90
C ALA A 152 2.21 18.53 2.37
N SER A 153 3.45 18.73 1.90
CA SER A 153 3.81 18.61 0.49
C SER A 153 3.62 17.18 -0.03
N MET A 154 4.04 16.18 0.73
CA MET A 154 3.84 14.76 0.42
C MET A 154 2.34 14.42 0.32
N VAL A 155 1.53 14.84 1.29
CA VAL A 155 0.08 14.64 1.30
C VAL A 155 -0.59 15.26 0.08
N SER A 156 -0.17 16.50 -0.27
CA SER A 156 -0.70 17.20 -1.44
C SER A 156 -0.38 16.46 -2.74
N ALA A 157 0.87 16.05 -2.91
CA ALA A 157 1.31 15.31 -4.09
C ALA A 157 0.60 13.95 -4.22
N ASP A 158 0.47 13.21 -3.12
CA ASP A 158 -0.22 11.92 -3.10
C ASP A 158 -1.71 12.08 -3.42
N SER A 159 -2.36 13.09 -2.84
CA SER A 159 -3.76 13.41 -3.13
C SER A 159 -3.99 13.75 -4.61
N GLN A 160 -3.10 14.52 -5.23
CA GLN A 160 -3.19 14.85 -6.65
C GLN A 160 -3.02 13.61 -7.53
N ARG A 161 -2.06 12.74 -7.19
CA ARG A 161 -1.83 11.48 -7.88
C ARG A 161 -3.07 10.59 -7.85
N TRP A 162 -3.66 10.38 -6.67
CA TRP A 162 -4.86 9.56 -6.51
C TRP A 162 -6.08 10.18 -7.20
N ALA A 163 -6.26 11.49 -7.12
CA ALA A 163 -7.34 12.19 -7.84
C ALA A 163 -7.23 12.01 -9.36
N GLY A 164 -6.00 11.99 -9.91
CA GLY A 164 -5.74 11.67 -11.31
C GLY A 164 -6.22 10.26 -11.67
N ILE A 165 -5.77 9.25 -10.92
CA ILE A 165 -6.12 7.84 -11.15
C ILE A 165 -7.64 7.61 -11.05
N ILE A 166 -8.29 8.16 -10.02
CA ILE A 166 -9.74 8.06 -9.82
C ILE A 166 -10.50 8.62 -11.03
N ARG A 167 -10.07 9.78 -11.52
CA ARG A 167 -10.71 10.46 -12.67
C ARG A 167 -10.52 9.68 -13.97
N GLU A 168 -9.29 9.30 -14.28
CA GLU A 168 -8.95 8.57 -15.51
C GLU A 168 -9.65 7.21 -15.59
N ARG A 169 -9.78 6.54 -14.45
CA ARG A 169 -10.37 5.20 -14.36
C ARG A 169 -11.84 5.19 -14.02
N LYS A 170 -12.45 6.38 -13.83
CA LYS A 170 -13.87 6.53 -13.47
C LYS A 170 -14.25 5.65 -12.26
N ILE A 171 -13.36 5.62 -11.24
CA ILE A 171 -13.59 4.83 -10.05
C ILE A 171 -14.68 5.52 -9.22
N THR A 172 -15.78 4.80 -8.98
CA THR A 172 -16.87 5.24 -8.11
C THR A 172 -16.82 4.42 -6.83
N PHE A 173 -17.06 5.08 -5.71
CA PHE A 173 -17.23 4.44 -4.41
C PHE A 173 -18.74 4.29 -4.19
N GLU A 174 -19.23 3.06 -4.18
CA GLU A 174 -20.58 2.72 -3.72
C GLU A 174 -20.58 2.38 -2.23
#